data_1de842d4d5af771ea445065dc1fb478b
#
_entry.id   1de842d4d5af771ea445065dc1fb478b
#
_cell.length_a   1.000
_cell.length_b   1.000
_cell.length_c   1.000
_cell.angle_alpha   90.00
_cell.angle_beta   90.00
_cell.angle_gamma   90.00
#
_symmetry.space_group_name_H-M   'P 1'
#
loop_
_entity.id
_entity.type
_entity.pdbx_description
1 polymer ?
#
loop_
_entity_poly.entity_id
_entity_poly.type
_entity_poly.pdbx_seq_one_letter_code
_entity_poly.pdbx_strand_id
1 'polypeptide(L)'
;INLWMKEYSSELRKIFGNRIWFVGLQGSYGRNEATEQSDIDAVVILDKVTLEDIKAYSALLDSLPYREKACGFISGKQELLNWEKSDLFQFYYDTLPIIGSLNSLKEYFTAADVRRAIRIGACNIYHGCMHNMVHEKSWEFLKGFYKSAAFTLQAAGFLQTGKYERRRKDLLNHLLPEDQAILLIGQTLKNTNLTERKEFERLSATLLSWASHWIVRC
;
A
#
# COMPACT_ATOMS: atom_id res chain seq x y z
N ILE A 1 17.38 -7.23 -0.19
CA ILE A 1 16.06 -7.71 -0.65
C ILE A 1 16.17 -8.70 -1.81
N ASN A 2 17.02 -8.47 -2.79
CA ASN A 2 17.13 -9.33 -3.98
C ASN A 2 17.48 -10.79 -3.65
N LEU A 3 18.40 -11.03 -2.71
CA LEU A 3 18.74 -12.38 -2.25
C LEU A 3 17.57 -13.03 -1.54
N TRP A 4 16.89 -12.30 -0.67
CA TRP A 4 15.70 -12.77 0.04
C TRP A 4 14.58 -13.17 -0.93
N MET A 5 14.26 -12.31 -1.91
CA MET A 5 13.24 -12.61 -2.93
C MET A 5 13.62 -13.81 -3.82
N LYS A 6 14.91 -14.02 -4.07
CA LYS A 6 15.40 -15.19 -4.81
C LYS A 6 15.18 -16.47 -4.00
N GLU A 7 15.54 -16.48 -2.72
CA GLU A 7 15.32 -17.61 -1.81
C GLU A 7 13.83 -17.88 -1.63
N TYR A 8 13.04 -16.87 -1.31
CA TYR A 8 11.57 -16.94 -1.20
C TYR A 8 10.94 -17.55 -2.45
N SER A 9 11.31 -17.08 -3.64
CA SER A 9 10.79 -17.60 -4.90
C SER A 9 11.21 -19.04 -5.16
N SER A 10 12.41 -19.44 -4.73
CA SER A 10 12.90 -20.82 -4.83
C SER A 10 12.10 -21.77 -3.93
N GLU A 11 11.88 -21.38 -2.67
CA GLU A 11 11.10 -22.18 -1.74
C GLU A 11 9.63 -22.29 -2.15
N LEU A 12 9.02 -21.18 -2.63
CA LEU A 12 7.68 -21.22 -3.21
C LEU A 12 7.56 -22.24 -4.34
N ARG A 13 8.55 -22.29 -5.25
CA ARG A 13 8.54 -23.25 -6.37
C ARG A 13 8.64 -24.69 -5.91
N LYS A 14 9.38 -24.99 -4.83
CA LYS A 14 9.47 -26.34 -4.27
C LYS A 14 8.12 -26.82 -3.72
N ILE A 15 7.36 -25.92 -3.08
CA ILE A 15 6.11 -26.26 -2.41
C ILE A 15 4.93 -26.24 -3.39
N PHE A 16 4.81 -25.17 -4.20
CA PHE A 16 3.62 -24.91 -5.01
C PHE A 16 3.82 -25.21 -6.51
N GLY A 17 5.06 -25.27 -6.99
CA GLY A 17 5.37 -25.64 -8.37
C GLY A 17 4.63 -24.81 -9.41
N ASN A 18 3.91 -25.50 -10.28
CA ASN A 18 3.14 -24.87 -11.38
C ASN A 18 1.84 -24.17 -10.91
N ARG A 19 1.48 -24.30 -9.64
CA ARG A 19 0.33 -23.61 -9.06
C ARG A 19 0.59 -22.11 -8.83
N ILE A 20 1.85 -21.67 -8.90
CA ILE A 20 2.21 -20.27 -8.79
C ILE A 20 1.80 -19.55 -10.07
N TRP A 21 0.81 -18.65 -9.94
CA TRP A 21 0.40 -17.77 -11.04
C TRP A 21 1.25 -16.50 -11.08
N PHE A 22 1.57 -15.93 -9.89
CA PHE A 22 2.33 -14.68 -9.81
C PHE A 22 3.13 -14.61 -8.50
N VAL A 23 4.32 -13.98 -8.56
CA VAL A 23 5.09 -13.55 -7.40
C VAL A 23 5.54 -12.11 -7.64
N GLY A 24 5.44 -11.26 -6.61
CA GLY A 24 5.84 -9.86 -6.68
C GLY A 24 6.32 -9.29 -5.35
N LEU A 25 6.69 -8.03 -5.40
CA LEU A 25 7.14 -7.25 -4.25
C LEU A 25 6.42 -5.91 -4.24
N GLN A 26 5.85 -5.55 -3.11
CA GLN A 26 5.16 -4.30 -2.86
C GLN A 26 5.88 -3.43 -1.83
N GLY A 27 5.18 -2.42 -1.35
CA GLY A 27 5.60 -1.61 -0.24
C GLY A 27 6.87 -0.80 -0.50
N SER A 28 7.59 -0.50 0.55
CA SER A 28 8.78 0.35 0.50
C SER A 28 9.92 -0.28 -0.31
N TYR A 29 10.07 -1.60 -0.25
CA TYR A 29 11.06 -2.31 -1.08
C TYR A 29 10.69 -2.29 -2.56
N GLY A 30 9.41 -2.49 -2.91
CA GLY A 30 8.93 -2.39 -4.30
C GLY A 30 9.10 -1.00 -4.90
N ARG A 31 9.05 0.04 -4.07
CA ARG A 31 9.27 1.45 -4.47
C ARG A 31 10.72 1.92 -4.41
N ASN A 32 11.64 1.08 -3.91
CA ASN A 32 13.03 1.45 -3.63
C ASN A 32 13.15 2.60 -2.61
N GLU A 33 12.33 2.57 -1.57
CA GLU A 33 12.24 3.54 -0.47
C GLU A 33 12.37 2.86 0.91
N ALA A 34 12.84 1.61 0.94
CA ALA A 34 12.97 0.83 2.16
C ALA A 34 14.08 1.36 3.08
N THR A 35 13.86 1.19 4.37
CA THR A 35 14.82 1.40 5.45
C THR A 35 15.07 0.07 6.18
N GLU A 36 16.01 0.05 7.12
CA GLU A 36 16.26 -1.14 7.95
C GLU A 36 15.03 -1.61 8.74
N GLN A 37 14.09 -0.71 9.02
CA GLN A 37 12.86 -1.00 9.76
C GLN A 37 11.69 -1.41 8.85
N SER A 38 11.92 -1.46 7.53
CA SER A 38 10.84 -1.76 6.59
C SER A 38 10.48 -3.23 6.58
N ASP A 39 9.16 -3.49 6.52
CA ASP A 39 8.62 -4.82 6.28
C ASP A 39 8.87 -5.25 4.82
N ILE A 40 8.91 -6.56 4.59
CA ILE A 40 9.03 -7.16 3.27
C ILE A 40 7.64 -7.56 2.79
N ASP A 41 7.03 -6.72 1.96
CA ASP A 41 5.68 -6.91 1.43
C ASP A 41 5.72 -7.85 0.20
N ALA A 42 5.93 -9.14 0.43
CA ALA A 42 5.98 -10.15 -0.61
C ALA A 42 4.57 -10.57 -1.06
N VAL A 43 4.36 -10.69 -2.35
CA VAL A 43 3.08 -11.09 -2.95
C VAL A 43 3.22 -12.46 -3.59
N VAL A 44 2.28 -13.36 -3.32
CA VAL A 44 2.13 -14.63 -4.05
C VAL A 44 0.68 -14.88 -4.40
N ILE A 45 0.43 -15.20 -5.66
CA ILE A 45 -0.89 -15.59 -6.16
C ILE A 45 -0.77 -17.01 -6.71
N LEU A 46 -1.58 -17.89 -6.15
CA LEU A 46 -1.69 -19.28 -6.58
C LEU A 46 -2.90 -19.45 -7.52
N ASP A 47 -2.99 -20.58 -8.18
CA ASP A 47 -4.19 -20.98 -8.95
C ASP A 47 -5.45 -20.95 -8.06
N LYS A 48 -5.35 -21.46 -6.85
CA LYS A 48 -6.31 -21.44 -5.74
C LYS A 48 -5.57 -21.52 -4.42
N VAL A 49 -6.23 -21.14 -3.33
CA VAL A 49 -5.68 -21.23 -1.96
C VAL A 49 -6.59 -22.09 -1.10
N THR A 50 -5.99 -23.06 -0.39
CA THR A 50 -6.65 -23.89 0.64
C THR A 50 -6.05 -23.61 2.01
N LEU A 51 -6.64 -24.16 3.06
CA LEU A 51 -6.10 -24.06 4.43
C LEU A 51 -4.70 -24.71 4.52
N GLU A 52 -4.49 -25.84 3.83
CA GLU A 52 -3.21 -26.53 3.76
C GLU A 52 -2.15 -25.69 3.07
N ASP A 53 -2.52 -24.95 2.04
CA ASP A 53 -1.63 -23.99 1.35
C ASP A 53 -1.20 -22.86 2.29
N ILE A 54 -2.13 -22.34 3.10
CA ILE A 54 -1.82 -21.29 4.08
C ILE A 54 -0.84 -21.81 5.14
N LYS A 55 -1.03 -23.04 5.65
CA LYS A 55 -0.11 -23.67 6.61
C LYS A 55 1.26 -23.88 6.00
N ALA A 56 1.34 -24.40 4.77
CA ALA A 56 2.58 -24.61 4.06
C ALA A 56 3.31 -23.28 3.80
N TYR A 57 2.58 -22.25 3.41
CA TYR A 57 3.12 -20.89 3.22
C TYR A 57 3.65 -20.29 4.53
N SER A 58 2.92 -20.47 5.64
CA SER A 58 3.41 -20.03 6.95
C SER A 58 4.71 -20.71 7.33
N ALA A 59 4.79 -22.03 7.19
CA ALA A 59 6.00 -22.81 7.47
C ALA A 59 7.18 -22.38 6.57
N LEU A 60 6.91 -22.05 5.30
CA LEU A 60 7.92 -21.49 4.40
C LEU A 60 8.46 -20.16 4.95
N LEU A 61 7.59 -19.23 5.33
CA LEU A 61 8.03 -17.94 5.88
C LEU A 61 8.83 -18.13 7.17
N ASP A 62 8.45 -19.09 8.02
CA ASP A 62 9.15 -19.39 9.27
C ASP A 62 10.57 -19.96 9.02
N SER A 63 10.83 -20.54 7.85
CA SER A 63 12.15 -21.03 7.44
C SER A 63 13.08 -19.98 6.84
N LEU A 64 12.54 -18.80 6.49
CA LEU A 64 13.31 -17.74 5.87
C LEU A 64 13.93 -16.77 6.89
N PRO A 65 15.08 -16.15 6.58
CA PRO A 65 15.64 -15.09 7.41
C PRO A 65 14.69 -13.88 7.45
N TYR A 66 14.74 -13.14 8.55
CA TYR A 66 13.91 -11.94 8.78
C TYR A 66 12.40 -12.23 8.76
N ARG A 67 12.01 -13.37 9.35
CA ARG A 67 10.61 -13.77 9.48
C ARG A 67 9.74 -12.67 10.09
N GLU A 68 10.26 -11.95 11.07
CA GLU A 68 9.59 -10.86 11.78
C GLU A 68 9.27 -9.65 10.87
N LYS A 69 9.97 -9.52 9.75
CA LYS A 69 9.73 -8.48 8.74
C LYS A 69 8.90 -8.98 7.56
N ALA A 70 8.77 -10.30 7.41
CA ALA A 70 8.03 -10.88 6.30
C ALA A 70 6.53 -10.60 6.49
N CYS A 71 6.01 -9.78 5.61
CA CYS A 71 4.62 -9.40 5.49
C CYS A 71 4.19 -9.59 4.03
N GLY A 72 2.95 -9.35 3.69
CA GLY A 72 2.55 -9.34 2.31
C GLY A 72 1.19 -9.95 2.07
N PHE A 73 0.99 -10.43 0.84
CA PHE A 73 -0.32 -10.84 0.35
C PHE A 73 -0.25 -12.21 -0.31
N ILE A 74 -1.07 -13.14 0.16
CA ILE A 74 -1.32 -14.43 -0.49
C ILE A 74 -2.79 -14.52 -0.89
N SER A 75 -3.06 -14.94 -2.13
CA SER A 75 -4.42 -15.11 -2.64
C SER A 75 -4.50 -16.16 -3.73
N GLY A 76 -5.70 -16.63 -4.02
CA GLY A 76 -6.01 -17.35 -5.23
C GLY A 76 -6.21 -16.40 -6.41
N LYS A 77 -5.97 -16.90 -7.63
CA LYS A 77 -6.13 -16.14 -8.87
C LYS A 77 -7.58 -15.62 -9.03
N GLN A 78 -8.56 -16.46 -8.74
CA GLN A 78 -9.96 -16.07 -8.93
C GLN A 78 -10.40 -15.00 -7.93
N GLU A 79 -9.94 -15.09 -6.69
CA GLU A 79 -10.19 -14.08 -5.67
C GLU A 79 -9.59 -12.75 -6.09
N LEU A 80 -8.33 -12.73 -6.59
CA LEU A 80 -7.70 -11.51 -7.07
C LEU A 80 -8.44 -10.91 -8.28
N LEU A 81 -8.85 -11.70 -9.26
CA LEU A 81 -9.57 -11.23 -10.45
C LEU A 81 -10.94 -10.63 -10.11
N ASN A 82 -11.54 -11.05 -9.01
CA ASN A 82 -12.82 -10.55 -8.50
C ASN A 82 -12.68 -9.56 -7.31
N TRP A 83 -11.45 -9.14 -7.01
CA TRP A 83 -11.19 -8.19 -5.94
C TRP A 83 -11.86 -6.84 -6.16
N GLU A 84 -12.04 -6.03 -5.11
CA GLU A 84 -12.55 -4.66 -5.24
C GLU A 84 -11.70 -3.85 -6.24
N LYS A 85 -12.34 -3.27 -7.25
CA LYS A 85 -11.65 -2.67 -8.40
C LYS A 85 -10.75 -1.48 -8.02
N SER A 86 -11.16 -0.72 -7.02
CA SER A 86 -10.37 0.40 -6.50
C SER A 86 -9.07 -0.07 -5.85
N ASP A 87 -9.10 -1.21 -5.13
CA ASP A 87 -7.90 -1.80 -4.53
C ASP A 87 -7.05 -2.50 -5.59
N LEU A 88 -7.70 -3.17 -6.56
CA LEU A 88 -7.02 -3.85 -7.67
C LEU A 88 -6.18 -2.89 -8.51
N PHE A 89 -6.65 -1.66 -8.70
CA PHE A 89 -5.89 -0.59 -9.35
C PHE A 89 -4.56 -0.33 -8.63
N GLN A 90 -4.59 -0.11 -7.32
CA GLN A 90 -3.38 0.13 -6.52
C GLN A 90 -2.49 -1.11 -6.48
N PHE A 91 -3.08 -2.29 -6.27
CA PHE A 91 -2.37 -3.56 -6.29
C PHE A 91 -1.58 -3.76 -7.59
N TYR A 92 -2.21 -3.49 -8.75
CA TYR A 92 -1.56 -3.62 -10.04
C TYR A 92 -0.35 -2.69 -10.18
N TYR A 93 -0.53 -1.41 -9.88
CA TYR A 93 0.52 -0.42 -10.10
C TYR A 93 1.62 -0.43 -9.03
N ASP A 94 1.31 -0.75 -7.77
CA ASP A 94 2.30 -0.75 -6.67
C ASP A 94 3.10 -2.05 -6.58
N THR A 95 2.70 -3.10 -7.31
CA THR A 95 3.40 -4.39 -7.30
C THR A 95 4.50 -4.44 -8.36
N LEU A 96 5.73 -4.77 -7.93
CA LEU A 96 6.86 -5.07 -8.81
C LEU A 96 6.84 -6.57 -9.14
N PRO A 97 6.67 -6.99 -10.40
CA PRO A 97 6.61 -8.40 -10.76
C PRO A 97 8.00 -9.06 -10.67
N ILE A 98 8.03 -10.27 -10.10
CA ILE A 98 9.20 -11.17 -10.01
C ILE A 98 8.98 -12.42 -10.85
N ILE A 99 7.80 -13.05 -10.73
CA ILE A 99 7.38 -14.22 -11.53
C ILE A 99 5.99 -13.94 -12.07
N GLY A 100 5.76 -14.21 -13.35
CA GLY A 100 4.48 -14.01 -14.00
C GLY A 100 4.21 -12.53 -14.35
N SER A 101 2.96 -12.22 -14.67
CA SER A 101 2.53 -10.87 -15.07
C SER A 101 1.13 -10.56 -14.55
N LEU A 102 0.93 -9.30 -14.13
CA LEU A 102 -0.37 -8.76 -13.75
C LEU A 102 -1.06 -7.99 -14.90
N ASN A 103 -0.51 -7.98 -16.12
CA ASN A 103 -1.01 -7.13 -17.21
C ASN A 103 -2.48 -7.36 -17.55
N SER A 104 -2.99 -8.57 -17.38
CA SER A 104 -4.42 -8.88 -17.55
C SER A 104 -5.32 -8.12 -16.57
N LEU A 105 -4.81 -7.67 -15.43
CA LEU A 105 -5.61 -6.91 -14.45
C LEU A 105 -6.02 -5.53 -14.96
N LYS A 106 -5.32 -4.97 -15.95
CA LYS A 106 -5.65 -3.65 -16.51
C LYS A 106 -7.07 -3.57 -17.09
N GLU A 107 -7.61 -4.70 -17.51
CA GLU A 107 -8.95 -4.76 -18.11
C GLU A 107 -10.07 -4.77 -17.05
N TYR A 108 -9.70 -4.92 -15.77
CA TYR A 108 -10.66 -5.08 -14.67
C TYR A 108 -11.01 -3.79 -13.94
N PHE A 109 -10.25 -2.70 -14.16
CA PHE A 109 -10.52 -1.42 -13.51
C PHE A 109 -10.48 -0.26 -14.51
N THR A 110 -11.21 0.79 -14.20
CA THR A 110 -11.42 1.98 -15.01
C THR A 110 -11.06 3.26 -14.26
N ALA A 111 -11.10 4.42 -14.93
CA ALA A 111 -10.95 5.70 -14.26
C ALA A 111 -12.01 5.97 -13.17
N ALA A 112 -13.20 5.35 -13.28
CA ALA A 112 -14.23 5.43 -12.24
C ALA A 112 -13.79 4.70 -10.96
N ASP A 113 -13.12 3.56 -11.09
CA ASP A 113 -12.60 2.79 -9.96
C ASP A 113 -11.44 3.53 -9.29
N VAL A 114 -10.61 4.24 -10.06
CA VAL A 114 -9.55 5.10 -9.50
C VAL A 114 -10.15 6.26 -8.70
N ARG A 115 -11.21 6.92 -9.20
CA ARG A 115 -11.95 7.93 -8.42
C ARG A 115 -12.55 7.34 -7.14
N ARG A 116 -13.07 6.11 -7.22
CA ARG A 116 -13.57 5.37 -6.07
C ARG A 116 -12.45 5.12 -5.04
N ALA A 117 -11.24 4.74 -5.48
CA ALA A 117 -10.08 4.58 -4.59
C ALA A 117 -9.76 5.87 -3.81
N ILE A 118 -9.77 7.02 -4.50
CA ILE A 118 -9.54 8.33 -3.86
C ILE A 118 -10.63 8.61 -2.83
N ARG A 119 -11.90 8.43 -3.19
CA ARG A 119 -13.04 8.69 -2.28
C ARG A 119 -13.00 7.80 -1.05
N ILE A 120 -12.78 6.48 -1.21
CA ILE A 120 -12.68 5.53 -0.09
C ILE A 120 -11.51 5.92 0.81
N GLY A 121 -10.33 6.20 0.24
CA GLY A 121 -9.14 6.62 0.99
C GLY A 121 -9.41 7.89 1.80
N ALA A 122 -10.00 8.92 1.19
CA ALA A 122 -10.33 10.17 1.86
C ALA A 122 -11.38 9.96 2.97
N CYS A 123 -12.43 9.16 2.75
CA CYS A 123 -13.45 8.85 3.76
C CYS A 123 -12.83 8.13 4.97
N ASN A 124 -11.98 7.14 4.74
CA ASN A 124 -11.32 6.37 5.80
C ASN A 124 -10.38 7.26 6.62
N ILE A 125 -9.61 8.13 5.96
CA ILE A 125 -8.72 9.09 6.63
C ILE A 125 -9.54 10.10 7.44
N TYR A 126 -10.61 10.64 6.89
CA TYR A 126 -11.49 11.58 7.57
C TYR A 126 -12.08 10.97 8.84
N HIS A 127 -12.74 9.81 8.70
CA HIS A 127 -13.33 9.10 9.84
C HIS A 127 -12.28 8.73 10.89
N GLY A 128 -11.17 8.11 10.46
CA GLY A 128 -10.11 7.69 11.38
C GLY A 128 -9.44 8.87 12.10
N CYS A 129 -9.23 9.99 11.41
CA CYS A 129 -8.67 11.20 12.00
C CYS A 129 -9.61 11.79 13.07
N MET A 130 -10.91 11.88 12.79
CA MET A 130 -11.93 12.31 13.76
C MET A 130 -11.95 11.40 14.99
N HIS A 131 -12.01 10.08 14.77
CA HIS A 131 -11.99 9.10 15.86
C HIS A 131 -10.73 9.21 16.71
N ASN A 132 -9.56 9.37 16.07
CA ASN A 132 -8.30 9.52 16.77
C ASN A 132 -8.24 10.81 17.61
N MET A 133 -8.76 11.94 17.12
CA MET A 133 -8.79 13.20 17.87
C MET A 133 -9.67 13.11 19.11
N VAL A 134 -10.78 12.38 19.02
CA VAL A 134 -11.76 12.27 20.12
C VAL A 134 -11.36 11.22 21.13
N HIS A 135 -10.98 10.04 20.67
CA HIS A 135 -10.86 8.83 21.51
C HIS A 135 -9.41 8.42 21.77
N GLU A 136 -8.62 8.15 20.72
CA GLU A 136 -7.31 7.51 20.85
C GLU A 136 -6.19 8.48 21.20
N LYS A 137 -6.19 9.67 20.60
CA LYS A 137 -5.15 10.71 20.71
C LYS A 137 -3.74 10.18 20.46
N SER A 138 -3.66 9.24 19.51
CA SER A 138 -2.46 8.48 19.17
C SER A 138 -1.69 9.10 18.02
N TRP A 139 -0.42 9.40 18.24
CA TRP A 139 0.51 9.82 17.19
C TRP A 139 0.75 8.72 16.15
N GLU A 140 0.74 7.47 16.57
CA GLU A 140 0.96 6.34 15.66
C GLU A 140 -0.17 6.21 14.65
N PHE A 141 -1.42 6.37 15.09
CA PHE A 141 -2.56 6.41 14.18
C PHE A 141 -2.50 7.62 13.24
N LEU A 142 -2.12 8.79 13.74
CA LEU A 142 -1.97 9.98 12.88
C LEU A 142 -0.91 9.77 11.80
N LYS A 143 0.25 9.20 12.14
CA LYS A 143 1.28 8.80 11.18
C LYS A 143 0.74 7.81 10.14
N GLY A 144 -0.05 6.83 10.59
CA GLY A 144 -0.73 5.85 9.74
C GLY A 144 -1.66 6.52 8.72
N PHE A 145 -2.43 7.52 9.13
CA PHE A 145 -3.32 8.26 8.23
C PHE A 145 -2.57 9.09 7.20
N TYR A 146 -1.46 9.75 7.58
CA TYR A 146 -0.59 10.43 6.62
C TYR A 146 0.07 9.44 5.64
N LYS A 147 0.44 8.23 6.11
CA LYS A 147 0.91 7.15 5.21
C LYS A 147 -0.19 6.73 4.23
N SER A 148 -1.43 6.60 4.69
CA SER A 148 -2.59 6.27 3.84
C SER A 148 -2.91 7.38 2.83
N ALA A 149 -2.75 8.66 3.22
CA ALA A 149 -2.94 9.79 2.31
C ALA A 149 -2.02 9.72 1.08
N ALA A 150 -0.80 9.19 1.23
CA ALA A 150 0.12 9.02 0.11
C ALA A 150 -0.44 8.08 -0.98
N PHE A 151 -1.17 7.02 -0.62
CA PHE A 151 -1.83 6.13 -1.59
C PHE A 151 -3.00 6.82 -2.30
N THR A 152 -3.79 7.61 -1.56
CA THR A 152 -4.86 8.44 -2.14
C THR A 152 -4.28 9.45 -3.14
N LEU A 153 -3.15 10.07 -2.81
CA LEU A 153 -2.45 11.01 -3.70
C LEU A 153 -1.84 10.35 -4.93
N GLN A 154 -1.36 9.10 -4.83
CA GLN A 154 -0.91 8.33 -5.99
C GLN A 154 -2.06 8.10 -7.00
N ALA A 155 -3.25 7.76 -6.50
CA ALA A 155 -4.43 7.61 -7.33
C ALA A 155 -4.86 8.94 -7.95
N ALA A 156 -4.84 10.04 -7.20
CA ALA A 156 -5.15 11.38 -7.68
C ALA A 156 -4.16 11.85 -8.77
N GLY A 157 -2.87 11.69 -8.54
CA GLY A 157 -1.82 12.01 -9.52
C GLY A 157 -1.96 11.19 -10.80
N PHE A 158 -2.32 9.90 -10.69
CA PHE A 158 -2.61 9.07 -11.86
C PHE A 158 -3.79 9.58 -12.68
N LEU A 159 -4.88 10.00 -12.05
CA LEU A 159 -6.03 10.58 -12.79
C LEU A 159 -5.67 11.88 -13.52
N GLN A 160 -4.78 12.67 -12.96
CA GLN A 160 -4.36 13.95 -13.56
C GLN A 160 -3.39 13.76 -14.73
N THR A 161 -2.48 12.78 -14.62
CA THR A 161 -1.33 12.66 -15.54
C THR A 161 -1.39 11.43 -16.44
N GLY A 162 -2.23 10.44 -16.12
CA GLY A 162 -2.22 9.12 -16.75
C GLY A 162 -1.02 8.24 -16.35
N LYS A 163 -0.13 8.75 -15.50
CA LYS A 163 1.09 8.05 -15.07
C LYS A 163 1.04 7.75 -13.58
N TYR A 164 1.25 6.48 -13.21
CA TYR A 164 1.32 6.09 -11.80
C TYR A 164 2.75 6.25 -11.28
N GLU A 165 2.93 7.16 -10.35
CA GLU A 165 4.22 7.38 -9.71
C GLU A 165 4.33 6.54 -8.44
N ARG A 166 5.13 5.46 -8.48
CA ARG A 166 5.35 4.60 -7.31
C ARG A 166 6.11 5.31 -6.22
N ARG A 167 7.18 6.03 -6.59
CA ARG A 167 8.04 6.73 -5.63
C ARG A 167 7.43 8.05 -5.22
N ARG A 168 7.39 8.29 -3.92
CA ARG A 168 6.80 9.50 -3.36
C ARG A 168 7.50 10.79 -3.81
N LYS A 169 8.83 10.74 -3.98
CA LYS A 169 9.59 11.89 -4.51
C LYS A 169 9.21 12.26 -5.93
N ASP A 170 8.89 11.27 -6.77
CA ASP A 170 8.50 11.51 -8.16
C ASP A 170 7.05 12.01 -8.21
N LEU A 171 6.19 11.51 -7.32
CA LEU A 171 4.82 11.95 -7.16
C LEU A 171 4.71 13.45 -6.82
N LEU A 172 5.60 13.98 -5.98
CA LEU A 172 5.61 15.40 -5.60
C LEU A 172 5.58 16.34 -6.82
N ASN A 173 6.23 15.98 -7.92
CA ASN A 173 6.31 16.83 -9.11
C ASN A 173 4.97 16.97 -9.86
N HIS A 174 3.98 16.17 -9.51
CA HIS A 174 2.69 16.09 -10.21
C HIS A 174 1.50 16.44 -9.30
N LEU A 175 1.76 16.91 -8.09
CA LEU A 175 0.73 17.26 -7.12
C LEU A 175 0.55 18.78 -7.01
N LEU A 176 -0.67 19.20 -6.64
CA LEU A 176 -0.94 20.57 -6.24
C LEU A 176 -0.25 20.91 -4.90
N PRO A 177 0.02 22.20 -4.62
CA PRO A 177 0.76 22.60 -3.40
C PRO A 177 0.17 22.05 -2.09
N GLU A 178 -1.17 22.05 -1.95
CA GLU A 178 -1.85 21.49 -0.79
C GLU A 178 -1.63 19.99 -0.62
N ASP A 179 -1.61 19.24 -1.72
CA ASP A 179 -1.37 17.79 -1.76
C ASP A 179 0.11 17.48 -1.50
N GLN A 180 1.03 18.30 -2.03
CA GLN A 180 2.46 18.21 -1.73
C GLN A 180 2.71 18.37 -0.22
N ALA A 181 2.04 19.34 0.42
CA ALA A 181 2.18 19.58 1.86
C ALA A 181 1.82 18.34 2.68
N ILE A 182 0.73 17.64 2.34
CA ILE A 182 0.32 16.40 3.03
C ILE A 182 1.38 15.31 2.86
N LEU A 183 1.90 15.13 1.66
CA LEU A 183 2.92 14.11 1.38
C LEU A 183 4.22 14.39 2.13
N LEU A 184 4.67 15.65 2.16
CA LEU A 184 5.89 16.09 2.87
C LEU A 184 5.76 15.94 4.38
N ILE A 185 4.60 16.32 4.96
CA ILE A 185 4.32 16.10 6.38
C ILE A 185 4.43 14.61 6.71
N GLY A 186 3.81 13.73 5.90
CA GLY A 186 3.89 12.28 6.10
C GLY A 186 5.32 11.73 6.08
N GLN A 187 6.17 12.25 5.21
CA GLN A 187 7.60 11.89 5.15
C GLN A 187 8.36 12.33 6.40
N THR A 188 8.11 13.56 6.88
CA THR A 188 8.73 14.10 8.09
C THR A 188 8.31 13.31 9.33
N LEU A 189 7.02 13.01 9.46
CA LEU A 189 6.46 12.30 10.61
C LEU A 189 7.01 10.88 10.77
N LYS A 190 7.39 10.24 9.67
CA LYS A 190 7.97 8.87 9.71
C LYS A 190 9.21 8.78 10.63
N ASN A 191 10.01 9.84 10.67
CA ASN A 191 11.30 9.85 11.37
C ASN A 191 11.31 10.74 12.63
N THR A 192 10.14 11.27 13.03
CA THR A 192 10.05 12.23 14.13
C THR A 192 9.22 11.65 15.27
N ASN A 193 9.76 11.74 16.49
CA ASN A 193 9.00 11.45 17.72
C ASN A 193 8.46 12.77 18.26
N LEU A 194 7.23 13.10 17.85
CA LEU A 194 6.50 14.26 18.36
C LEU A 194 5.63 13.83 19.54
N THR A 195 5.55 14.70 20.56
CA THR A 195 4.74 14.49 21.77
C THR A 195 3.83 15.68 22.08
N GLU A 196 4.03 16.82 21.43
CA GLU A 196 3.31 18.04 21.70
C GLU A 196 1.85 17.97 21.24
N ARG A 197 0.93 18.18 22.18
CA ARG A 197 -0.52 18.15 21.90
C ARG A 197 -0.97 19.19 20.87
N LYS A 198 -0.43 20.40 20.94
CA LYS A 198 -0.78 21.47 19.97
C LYS A 198 -0.41 21.08 18.53
N GLU A 199 0.75 20.44 18.36
CA GLU A 199 1.19 19.99 17.05
C GLU A 199 0.35 18.79 16.54
N PHE A 200 -0.04 17.88 17.45
CA PHE A 200 -0.98 16.80 17.12
C PHE A 200 -2.32 17.37 16.61
N GLU A 201 -2.90 18.35 17.32
CA GLU A 201 -4.16 18.99 16.94
C GLU A 201 -4.03 19.72 15.59
N ARG A 202 -2.94 20.46 15.39
CA ARG A 202 -2.66 21.16 14.12
C ARG A 202 -2.55 20.21 12.93
N LEU A 203 -1.77 19.14 13.07
CA LEU A 203 -1.57 18.17 12.01
C LEU A 203 -2.85 17.35 11.74
N SER A 204 -3.59 17.00 12.78
CA SER A 204 -4.88 16.34 12.63
C SER A 204 -5.88 17.24 11.88
N ALA A 205 -5.97 18.52 12.22
CA ALA A 205 -6.85 19.48 11.55
C ALA A 205 -6.46 19.67 10.07
N THR A 206 -5.15 19.73 9.77
CA THR A 206 -4.64 19.82 8.39
C THR A 206 -5.07 18.62 7.55
N LEU A 207 -4.88 17.42 8.07
CA LEU A 207 -5.23 16.18 7.36
C LEU A 207 -6.75 16.02 7.22
N LEU A 208 -7.51 16.42 8.24
CA LEU A 208 -8.96 16.38 8.23
C LEU A 208 -9.54 17.30 7.15
N SER A 209 -9.04 18.56 7.08
CA SER A 209 -9.44 19.52 6.06
C SER A 209 -9.13 19.03 4.63
N TRP A 210 -7.95 18.47 4.45
CA TRP A 210 -7.52 17.88 3.18
C TRP A 210 -8.42 16.69 2.77
N ALA A 211 -8.71 15.77 3.69
CA ALA A 211 -9.57 14.63 3.41
C ALA A 211 -11.00 15.06 3.09
N SER A 212 -11.54 16.04 3.84
CA SER A 212 -12.86 16.66 3.56
C SER A 212 -12.93 17.22 2.14
N HIS A 213 -11.88 17.93 1.70
CA HIS A 213 -11.79 18.49 0.36
C HIS A 213 -11.92 17.39 -0.74
N TRP A 214 -11.18 16.27 -0.58
CA TRP A 214 -11.25 15.16 -1.52
C TRP A 214 -12.60 14.43 -1.52
N ILE A 215 -13.27 14.30 -0.36
CA ILE A 215 -14.62 13.71 -0.25
C ILE A 215 -15.64 14.52 -1.06
N VAL A 216 -15.54 15.84 -0.98
CA VAL A 216 -16.52 16.76 -1.63
C VAL A 216 -16.26 16.86 -3.15
N ARG A 217 -15.00 16.74 -3.59
CA ARG A 217 -14.63 16.86 -5.02
C ARG A 217 -14.79 15.58 -5.83
N CYS A 218 -14.67 14.41 -5.21
CA CYS A 218 -14.84 13.10 -5.83
C CYS A 218 -16.26 12.59 -5.71
#